data_22bf868bf3ae668bf6e2c115f8b9550d
#
_entry.id   22bf868bf3ae668bf6e2c115f8b9550d
#
_cell.length_a   1.000
_cell.length_b   1.000
_cell.length_c   1.000
_cell.angle_alpha   90.00
_cell.angle_beta   90.00
_cell.angle_gamma   90.00
#
_symmetry.space_group_name_H-M   'P 1'
#
loop_
_entity.id
_entity.type
_entity.pdbx_description
1 polymer ?
#
loop_
_entity_poly.entity_id
_entity_poly.type
_entity_poly.pdbx_seq_one_letter_code
_entity_poly.pdbx_strand_id
1 'polypeptide(L)'
;MSNNLVRSIGKLWGVIYNLYMKKELVLRFYKRNQLQVLCALYIMSLFCGVALSMLLSDDPRWTGWSLSRLGEASVNRISAIFFNSGVFMAGLILMAIGATVRHNCLQIDQHSAAKIATILMVILMPICMFGVALCPNDTMHGAHFVFSRCIVFGMVILMVLFPLSFQHINRRERVISFSFPIFATILAAQGYILKNSWFVIIEIILGVAAAAWLFVMCRHFDMQLRNHKSLAKK
;
A
#
# COMPACT_ATOMS: atom_id res chain seq x y z
N MET A 1 -36.49 -34.05 31.20
CA MET A 1 -35.51 -33.89 30.06
C MET A 1 -35.67 -32.58 29.28
N SER A 2 -36.71 -31.78 29.37
CA SER A 2 -36.96 -30.60 28.54
C SER A 2 -36.14 -29.35 28.90
N ASN A 3 -35.90 -29.10 30.18
CA ASN A 3 -35.23 -27.83 30.61
C ASN A 3 -33.76 -27.67 30.15
N ASN A 4 -33.02 -28.79 30.10
CA ASN A 4 -31.62 -28.73 29.65
C ASN A 4 -31.50 -28.47 28.14
N LEU A 5 -32.40 -28.98 27.33
CA LEU A 5 -32.43 -28.78 25.90
C LEU A 5 -32.73 -27.30 25.54
N VAL A 6 -33.76 -26.72 26.19
CA VAL A 6 -34.13 -25.31 26.03
C VAL A 6 -32.97 -24.38 26.43
N ARG A 7 -32.27 -24.68 27.51
CA ARG A 7 -31.12 -23.91 27.99
C ARG A 7 -29.91 -24.00 27.03
N SER A 8 -29.68 -25.18 26.44
CA SER A 8 -28.63 -25.38 25.43
C SER A 8 -28.92 -24.64 24.11
N ILE A 9 -30.16 -24.68 23.64
CA ILE A 9 -30.60 -23.93 22.46
C ILE A 9 -30.47 -22.43 22.71
N GLY A 10 -30.84 -21.90 23.85
CA GLY A 10 -30.69 -20.51 24.22
C GLY A 10 -29.22 -20.04 24.20
N LYS A 11 -28.30 -20.87 24.71
CA LYS A 11 -26.85 -20.58 24.65
C LYS A 11 -26.35 -20.55 23.20
N LEU A 12 -26.76 -21.51 22.36
CA LEU A 12 -26.35 -21.56 20.95
C LEU A 12 -26.85 -20.33 20.19
N TRP A 13 -28.09 -19.92 20.40
CA TRP A 13 -28.63 -18.69 19.80
C TRP A 13 -27.87 -17.44 20.25
N GLY A 14 -27.50 -17.35 21.51
CA GLY A 14 -26.66 -16.26 22.03
C GLY A 14 -25.30 -16.18 21.34
N VAL A 15 -24.66 -17.32 21.10
CA VAL A 15 -23.36 -17.37 20.37
C VAL A 15 -23.55 -16.96 18.91
N ILE A 16 -24.55 -17.49 18.22
CA ILE A 16 -24.86 -17.15 16.82
C ILE A 16 -25.19 -15.67 16.68
N TYR A 17 -26.01 -15.12 17.56
CA TYR A 17 -26.36 -13.70 17.57
C TYR A 17 -25.13 -12.80 17.78
N ASN A 18 -24.26 -13.16 18.74
CA ASN A 18 -23.02 -12.42 19.00
C ASN A 18 -22.06 -12.47 17.80
N LEU A 19 -21.95 -13.62 17.12
CA LEU A 19 -21.14 -13.75 15.90
C LEU A 19 -21.69 -12.90 14.77
N TYR A 20 -23.03 -12.90 14.58
CA TYR A 20 -23.71 -12.09 13.57
C TYR A 20 -23.49 -10.59 13.86
N MET A 21 -23.69 -10.14 15.09
CA MET A 21 -23.49 -8.74 15.48
C MET A 21 -22.02 -8.30 15.30
N LYS A 22 -21.05 -9.16 15.62
CA LYS A 22 -19.62 -8.89 15.35
C LYS A 22 -19.36 -8.77 13.85
N LYS A 23 -19.92 -9.65 13.02
CA LYS A 23 -19.79 -9.58 11.57
C LYS A 23 -20.34 -8.26 10.99
N GLU A 24 -21.52 -7.86 11.44
CA GLU A 24 -22.13 -6.58 11.02
C GLU A 24 -21.30 -5.38 11.42
N LEU A 25 -20.72 -5.39 12.63
CA LEU A 25 -19.86 -4.32 13.13
C LEU A 25 -18.58 -4.22 12.29
N VAL A 26 -17.94 -5.36 11.99
CA VAL A 26 -16.75 -5.42 11.13
C VAL A 26 -17.06 -4.93 9.72
N LEU A 27 -18.20 -5.34 9.14
CA LEU A 27 -18.62 -4.89 7.82
C LEU A 27 -18.89 -3.38 7.77
N ARG A 28 -19.54 -2.81 8.80
CA ARG A 28 -19.75 -1.36 8.92
C ARG A 28 -18.44 -0.61 9.07
N PHE A 29 -17.52 -1.13 9.88
CA PHE A 29 -16.18 -0.56 10.04
C PHE A 29 -15.43 -0.57 8.72
N TYR A 30 -15.41 -1.71 8.01
CA TYR A 30 -14.77 -1.84 6.70
C TYR A 30 -15.36 -0.86 5.68
N LYS A 31 -16.69 -0.85 5.50
CA LYS A 31 -17.35 0.07 4.57
C LYS A 31 -17.07 1.55 4.89
N ARG A 32 -16.86 1.88 6.17
CA ARG A 32 -16.55 3.23 6.61
C ARG A 32 -15.11 3.65 6.39
N ASN A 33 -14.16 2.71 6.42
CA ASN A 33 -12.71 2.95 6.41
C ASN A 33 -12.01 2.07 5.35
N GLN A 34 -12.66 1.85 4.21
CA GLN A 34 -12.22 0.86 3.22
C GLN A 34 -10.79 1.12 2.72
N LEU A 35 -10.47 2.36 2.37
CA LEU A 35 -9.15 2.71 1.88
C LEU A 35 -8.08 2.62 2.97
N GLN A 36 -8.40 3.01 4.20
CA GLN A 36 -7.46 2.85 5.32
C GLN A 36 -7.15 1.38 5.59
N VAL A 37 -8.15 0.49 5.53
CA VAL A 37 -7.95 -0.95 5.71
C VAL A 37 -7.11 -1.53 4.57
N LEU A 38 -7.42 -1.20 3.32
CA LEU A 38 -6.64 -1.64 2.17
C LEU A 38 -5.20 -1.13 2.25
N CYS A 39 -5.00 0.13 2.66
CA CYS A 39 -3.67 0.69 2.83
C CYS A 39 -2.89 0.00 3.95
N ALA A 40 -3.53 -0.32 5.08
CA ALA A 40 -2.89 -1.09 6.14
C ALA A 40 -2.47 -2.49 5.66
N LEU A 41 -3.33 -3.17 4.88
CA LEU A 41 -2.99 -4.47 4.27
C LEU A 41 -1.83 -4.35 3.27
N TYR A 42 -1.79 -3.28 2.45
CA TYR A 42 -0.67 -2.98 1.57
C TYR A 42 0.64 -2.85 2.34
N ILE A 43 0.64 -2.02 3.39
CA ILE A 43 1.80 -1.81 4.25
C ILE A 43 2.24 -3.13 4.91
N MET A 44 1.31 -3.88 5.49
CA MET A 44 1.61 -5.17 6.10
C MET A 44 2.21 -6.15 5.10
N SER A 45 1.62 -6.30 3.92
CA SER A 45 2.11 -7.22 2.90
C SER A 45 3.55 -6.88 2.48
N LEU A 46 3.80 -5.60 2.19
CA LEU A 46 5.13 -5.16 1.75
C LEU A 46 6.16 -5.30 2.87
N PHE A 47 5.90 -4.73 4.04
CA PHE A 47 6.90 -4.71 5.11
C PHE A 47 7.08 -6.05 5.81
N CYS A 48 6.03 -6.87 5.98
CA CYS A 48 6.19 -8.23 6.47
C CYS A 48 6.99 -9.09 5.47
N GLY A 49 6.72 -8.96 4.17
CA GLY A 49 7.48 -9.65 3.14
C GLY A 49 8.96 -9.29 3.18
N VAL A 50 9.28 -7.99 3.24
CA VAL A 50 10.67 -7.50 3.35
C VAL A 50 11.31 -7.93 4.67
N ALA A 51 10.64 -7.78 5.81
CA ALA A 51 11.20 -8.14 7.12
C ALA A 51 11.48 -9.65 7.24
N LEU A 52 10.54 -10.50 6.80
CA LEU A 52 10.76 -11.94 6.78
C LEU A 52 11.89 -12.33 5.83
N SER A 53 11.98 -11.66 4.70
CA SER A 53 13.06 -11.85 3.75
C SER A 53 14.43 -11.49 4.35
N MET A 54 14.52 -10.37 5.07
CA MET A 54 15.74 -9.97 5.79
C MET A 54 16.14 -11.00 6.85
N LEU A 55 15.17 -11.49 7.63
CA LEU A 55 15.41 -12.47 8.70
C LEU A 55 15.83 -13.85 8.18
N LEU A 56 15.38 -14.21 6.99
CA LEU A 56 15.62 -15.52 6.37
C LEU A 56 16.72 -15.48 5.31
N SER A 57 17.42 -14.35 5.16
CA SER A 57 18.52 -14.21 4.20
C SER A 57 19.81 -14.78 4.74
N ASP A 58 20.38 -15.73 4.02
CA ASP A 58 21.71 -16.29 4.32
C ASP A 58 22.85 -15.42 3.74
N ASP A 59 22.54 -14.48 2.84
CA ASP A 59 23.51 -13.59 2.22
C ASP A 59 23.46 -12.18 2.83
N PRO A 60 24.43 -11.77 3.67
CA PRO A 60 24.45 -10.44 4.29
C PRO A 60 24.75 -9.30 3.30
N ARG A 61 25.17 -9.59 2.07
CA ARG A 61 25.57 -8.58 1.08
C ARG A 61 24.44 -7.65 0.65
N TRP A 62 23.17 -8.03 0.86
CA TRP A 62 22.04 -7.13 0.61
C TRP A 62 22.13 -5.83 1.41
N THR A 63 22.75 -5.84 2.60
CA THR A 63 22.91 -4.65 3.44
C THR A 63 23.78 -3.55 2.82
N GLY A 64 24.72 -3.93 1.95
CA GLY A 64 25.60 -2.99 1.26
C GLY A 64 25.19 -2.68 -0.19
N TRP A 65 24.11 -3.33 -0.73
CA TRP A 65 23.75 -3.20 -2.14
C TRP A 65 22.35 -2.62 -2.34
N SER A 66 21.32 -3.43 -2.14
CA SER A 66 19.91 -3.01 -2.28
C SER A 66 18.96 -4.04 -1.68
N LEU A 67 17.75 -3.62 -1.31
CA LEU A 67 16.70 -4.52 -0.85
C LEU A 67 16.29 -5.54 -1.92
N SER A 68 16.37 -5.19 -3.20
CA SER A 68 16.00 -6.08 -4.29
C SER A 68 16.87 -7.35 -4.37
N ARG A 69 18.07 -7.33 -3.77
CA ARG A 69 18.92 -8.52 -3.62
C ARG A 69 18.28 -9.62 -2.77
N LEU A 70 17.39 -9.25 -1.84
CA LEU A 70 16.60 -10.21 -1.08
C LEU A 70 15.68 -11.06 -1.98
N GLY A 71 15.30 -10.54 -3.15
CA GLY A 71 14.49 -11.24 -4.15
C GLY A 71 15.27 -12.11 -5.14
N GLU A 72 16.60 -12.21 -5.01
CA GLU A 72 17.46 -13.02 -5.89
C GLU A 72 17.44 -14.50 -5.47
N ALA A 73 16.71 -15.33 -6.20
CA ALA A 73 16.50 -16.75 -5.86
C ALA A 73 17.77 -17.60 -6.01
N SER A 74 18.72 -17.19 -6.84
CA SER A 74 20.02 -17.85 -7.00
C SER A 74 20.91 -17.78 -5.76
N VAL A 75 20.72 -16.76 -4.95
CA VAL A 75 21.53 -16.49 -3.73
C VAL A 75 20.73 -16.78 -2.46
N ASN A 76 19.46 -16.43 -2.44
CA ASN A 76 18.59 -16.44 -1.25
C ASN A 76 17.22 -17.07 -1.55
N ARG A 77 17.17 -18.37 -1.82
CA ARG A 77 15.93 -19.02 -2.30
C ARG A 77 14.71 -18.80 -1.42
N ILE A 78 14.84 -18.96 -0.11
CA ILE A 78 13.73 -18.81 0.85
C ILE A 78 13.38 -17.32 1.02
N SER A 79 14.39 -16.48 1.22
CA SER A 79 14.25 -15.04 1.32
C SER A 79 13.53 -14.46 0.10
N ALA A 80 13.90 -14.89 -1.10
CA ALA A 80 13.31 -14.45 -2.36
C ALA A 80 11.80 -14.75 -2.45
N ILE A 81 11.34 -15.88 -1.92
CA ILE A 81 9.92 -16.21 -1.89
C ILE A 81 9.15 -15.16 -1.10
N PHE A 82 9.62 -14.81 0.11
CA PHE A 82 8.93 -13.83 0.95
C PHE A 82 8.99 -12.42 0.38
N PHE A 83 10.16 -11.99 -0.12
CA PHE A 83 10.31 -10.68 -0.76
C PHE A 83 9.39 -10.53 -1.96
N ASN A 84 9.49 -11.43 -2.92
CA ASN A 84 8.75 -11.36 -4.18
C ASN A 84 7.23 -11.53 -3.95
N SER A 85 6.82 -12.44 -3.06
CA SER A 85 5.40 -12.59 -2.70
C SER A 85 4.85 -11.35 -2.00
N GLY A 86 5.62 -10.73 -1.10
CA GLY A 86 5.23 -9.50 -0.41
C GLY A 86 5.03 -8.34 -1.38
N VAL A 87 5.96 -8.15 -2.32
CA VAL A 87 5.88 -7.12 -3.37
C VAL A 87 4.71 -7.38 -4.32
N PHE A 88 4.52 -8.63 -4.76
CA PHE A 88 3.41 -9.02 -5.64
C PHE A 88 2.05 -8.77 -4.98
N MET A 89 1.86 -9.22 -3.75
CA MET A 89 0.62 -9.00 -2.99
C MET A 89 0.36 -7.51 -2.73
N ALA A 90 1.40 -6.73 -2.42
CA ALA A 90 1.28 -5.29 -2.29
C ALA A 90 0.80 -4.65 -3.61
N GLY A 91 1.28 -5.12 -4.76
CA GLY A 91 0.80 -4.68 -6.08
C GLY A 91 -0.69 -4.94 -6.28
N LEU A 92 -1.19 -6.15 -5.92
CA LEU A 92 -2.62 -6.47 -5.99
C LEU A 92 -3.46 -5.56 -5.08
N ILE A 93 -2.99 -5.31 -3.86
CA ILE A 93 -3.72 -4.46 -2.92
C ILE A 93 -3.71 -3.00 -3.40
N LEU A 94 -2.60 -2.52 -3.97
CA LEU A 94 -2.52 -1.18 -4.55
C LEU A 94 -3.51 -1.00 -5.71
N MET A 95 -3.67 -2.02 -6.55
CA MET A 95 -4.70 -2.06 -7.60
C MET A 95 -6.11 -1.93 -7.00
N ALA A 96 -6.39 -2.64 -5.90
CA ALA A 96 -7.69 -2.54 -5.21
C ALA A 96 -7.93 -1.15 -4.60
N ILE A 97 -6.88 -0.51 -4.04
CA ILE A 97 -6.94 0.88 -3.57
C ILE A 97 -7.30 1.81 -4.74
N GLY A 98 -6.57 1.71 -5.85
CA GLY A 98 -6.82 2.53 -7.03
C GLY A 98 -8.22 2.33 -7.63
N ALA A 99 -8.69 1.07 -7.72
CA ALA A 99 -10.04 0.76 -8.18
C ALA A 99 -11.12 1.37 -7.26
N THR A 100 -10.90 1.32 -5.94
CA THR A 100 -11.80 1.94 -4.95
C THR A 100 -11.80 3.47 -5.07
N VAL A 101 -10.64 4.09 -5.24
CA VAL A 101 -10.51 5.53 -5.49
C VAL A 101 -11.24 5.91 -6.79
N ARG A 102 -11.02 5.17 -7.88
CA ARG A 102 -11.69 5.40 -9.16
C ARG A 102 -13.21 5.32 -9.04
N HIS A 103 -13.72 4.27 -8.43
CA HIS A 103 -15.16 4.08 -8.25
C HIS A 103 -15.80 5.25 -7.50
N ASN A 104 -15.14 5.73 -6.45
CA ASN A 104 -15.64 6.83 -5.64
C ASN A 104 -15.43 8.20 -6.30
N CYS A 105 -14.34 8.40 -7.05
CA CYS A 105 -14.10 9.63 -7.80
C CYS A 105 -15.12 9.86 -8.91
N LEU A 106 -15.58 8.81 -9.59
CA LEU A 106 -16.62 8.90 -10.61
C LEU A 106 -17.95 9.40 -10.04
N GLN A 107 -18.17 9.27 -8.71
CA GLN A 107 -19.37 9.76 -8.04
C GLN A 107 -19.30 11.24 -7.64
N ILE A 108 -18.10 11.86 -7.66
CA ILE A 108 -17.87 13.21 -7.10
C ILE A 108 -17.47 14.23 -8.18
N ASP A 109 -17.62 13.92 -9.47
CA ASP A 109 -17.27 14.80 -10.61
C ASP A 109 -15.89 15.50 -10.44
N GLN A 110 -14.78 14.81 -10.78
CA GLN A 110 -13.45 15.27 -10.39
C GLN A 110 -12.47 15.53 -11.54
N HIS A 111 -11.55 16.45 -11.26
CA HIS A 111 -10.49 16.97 -12.11
C HIS A 111 -9.61 15.91 -12.78
N SER A 112 -8.97 16.26 -13.90
CA SER A 112 -8.04 15.42 -14.67
C SER A 112 -6.91 14.80 -13.84
N ALA A 113 -6.42 15.48 -12.81
CA ALA A 113 -5.39 14.97 -11.91
C ALA A 113 -5.81 13.68 -11.17
N ALA A 114 -7.09 13.59 -10.71
CA ALA A 114 -7.62 12.40 -10.07
C ALA A 114 -7.67 11.19 -11.02
N LYS A 115 -8.02 11.43 -12.28
CA LYS A 115 -8.06 10.38 -13.31
C LYS A 115 -6.66 9.82 -13.56
N ILE A 116 -5.65 10.67 -13.69
CA ILE A 116 -4.25 10.27 -13.90
C ILE A 116 -3.72 9.52 -12.67
N ALA A 117 -3.93 10.05 -11.46
CA ALA A 117 -3.52 9.38 -10.23
C ALA A 117 -4.15 7.98 -10.11
N THR A 118 -5.42 7.84 -10.49
CA THR A 118 -6.12 6.55 -10.48
C THR A 118 -5.52 5.56 -11.48
N ILE A 119 -5.17 6.00 -12.69
CA ILE A 119 -4.52 5.15 -13.71
C ILE A 119 -3.16 4.68 -13.20
N LEU A 120 -2.38 5.56 -12.58
CA LEU A 120 -1.11 5.19 -11.96
C LEU A 120 -1.27 4.12 -10.89
N MET A 121 -2.26 4.27 -10.00
CA MET A 121 -2.51 3.31 -8.92
C MET A 121 -3.07 1.97 -9.39
N VAL A 122 -3.94 1.97 -10.42
CA VAL A 122 -4.62 0.75 -10.90
C VAL A 122 -3.76 -0.04 -11.87
N ILE A 123 -2.96 0.63 -12.69
CA ILE A 123 -2.27 -0.01 -13.82
C ILE A 123 -0.75 0.07 -13.64
N LEU A 124 -0.19 1.27 -13.69
CA LEU A 124 1.26 1.42 -13.84
C LEU A 124 2.02 0.89 -12.63
N MET A 125 1.65 1.33 -11.43
CA MET A 125 2.36 0.92 -10.20
C MET A 125 2.24 -0.58 -9.92
N PRO A 126 1.04 -1.21 -10.00
CA PRO A 126 0.91 -2.65 -9.87
C PRO A 126 1.72 -3.43 -10.91
N ILE A 127 1.68 -3.03 -12.18
CA ILE A 127 2.49 -3.68 -13.22
C ILE A 127 3.99 -3.61 -12.88
N CYS A 128 4.47 -2.45 -12.43
CA CYS A 128 5.86 -2.31 -12.01
C CYS A 128 6.20 -3.17 -10.80
N MET A 129 5.30 -3.27 -9.81
CA MET A 129 5.48 -4.15 -8.65
C MET A 129 5.47 -5.63 -9.05
N PHE A 130 4.59 -6.05 -9.95
CA PHE A 130 4.61 -7.39 -10.52
C PHE A 130 5.90 -7.65 -11.30
N GLY A 131 6.36 -6.67 -12.07
CA GLY A 131 7.63 -6.73 -12.78
C GLY A 131 8.82 -6.94 -11.85
N VAL A 132 8.90 -6.20 -10.75
CA VAL A 132 9.95 -6.39 -9.72
C VAL A 132 9.87 -7.78 -9.10
N ALA A 133 8.66 -8.28 -8.79
CA ALA A 133 8.46 -9.58 -8.15
C ALA A 133 8.73 -10.77 -9.08
N LEU A 134 8.41 -10.65 -10.37
CA LEU A 134 8.48 -11.74 -11.35
C LEU A 134 9.77 -11.72 -12.20
N CYS A 135 10.48 -10.59 -12.22
CA CYS A 135 11.75 -10.42 -12.90
C CYS A 135 12.87 -10.22 -11.86
N PRO A 136 13.38 -11.29 -11.22
CA PRO A 136 14.42 -11.16 -10.22
C PRO A 136 15.68 -10.52 -10.81
N ASN A 137 16.41 -9.77 -9.98
CA ASN A 137 17.57 -9.00 -10.42
C ASN A 137 18.73 -9.87 -10.92
N ASP A 138 18.86 -11.10 -10.40
CA ASP A 138 19.89 -12.06 -10.78
C ASP A 138 19.69 -12.67 -12.18
N THR A 139 18.43 -12.85 -12.60
CA THR A 139 18.11 -13.49 -13.90
C THR A 139 17.67 -12.50 -14.97
N MET A 140 17.03 -11.38 -14.57
CA MET A 140 16.43 -10.40 -15.48
C MET A 140 16.80 -8.96 -15.09
N HIS A 141 18.09 -8.71 -14.86
CA HIS A 141 18.63 -7.44 -14.35
C HIS A 141 18.06 -6.19 -15.06
N GLY A 142 18.06 -6.17 -16.38
CA GLY A 142 17.59 -5.01 -17.16
C GLY A 142 16.11 -4.71 -16.92
N ALA A 143 15.26 -5.74 -16.93
CA ALA A 143 13.82 -5.61 -16.69
C ALA A 143 13.56 -5.18 -15.25
N HIS A 144 14.19 -5.85 -14.27
CA HIS A 144 14.09 -5.50 -12.85
C HIS A 144 14.43 -4.04 -12.59
N PHE A 145 15.53 -3.57 -13.19
CA PHE A 145 16.01 -2.20 -13.07
C PHE A 145 15.00 -1.16 -13.62
N VAL A 146 14.38 -1.47 -14.76
CA VAL A 146 13.33 -0.59 -15.33
C VAL A 146 12.13 -0.55 -14.41
N PHE A 147 11.60 -1.70 -13.98
CA PHE A 147 10.42 -1.75 -13.13
C PHE A 147 10.64 -1.09 -11.77
N SER A 148 11.78 -1.32 -11.12
CA SER A 148 12.10 -0.70 -9.83
C SER A 148 12.19 0.82 -9.92
N ARG A 149 12.79 1.36 -10.97
CA ARG A 149 12.82 2.81 -11.22
C ARG A 149 11.44 3.38 -11.52
N CYS A 150 10.65 2.69 -12.33
CA CYS A 150 9.28 3.10 -12.61
C CYS A 150 8.42 3.16 -11.34
N ILE A 151 8.66 2.28 -10.34
CA ILE A 151 8.01 2.38 -9.03
C ILE A 151 8.38 3.70 -8.34
N VAL A 152 9.67 4.03 -8.26
CA VAL A 152 10.13 5.26 -7.59
C VAL A 152 9.57 6.51 -8.27
N PHE A 153 9.71 6.63 -9.59
CA PHE A 153 9.17 7.77 -10.34
C PHE A 153 7.65 7.83 -10.29
N GLY A 154 6.96 6.69 -10.48
CA GLY A 154 5.52 6.61 -10.39
C GLY A 154 4.99 7.04 -9.01
N MET A 155 5.70 6.66 -7.95
CA MET A 155 5.36 7.06 -6.58
C MET A 155 5.51 8.56 -6.36
N VAL A 156 6.60 9.18 -6.84
CA VAL A 156 6.80 10.63 -6.75
C VAL A 156 5.70 11.38 -7.52
N ILE A 157 5.39 10.94 -8.74
CA ILE A 157 4.30 11.53 -9.54
C ILE A 157 2.96 11.38 -8.81
N LEU A 158 2.68 10.20 -8.24
CA LEU A 158 1.47 9.94 -7.47
C LEU A 158 1.38 10.84 -6.24
N MET A 159 2.49 11.04 -5.52
CA MET A 159 2.56 11.94 -4.36
C MET A 159 2.23 13.39 -4.70
N VAL A 160 2.47 13.83 -5.93
CA VAL A 160 2.08 15.17 -6.41
C VAL A 160 0.64 15.20 -6.88
N LEU A 161 0.23 14.23 -7.71
CA LEU A 161 -1.09 14.24 -8.35
C LEU A 161 -2.23 13.90 -7.40
N PHE A 162 -2.00 13.00 -6.44
CA PHE A 162 -3.07 12.54 -5.56
C PHE A 162 -3.61 13.65 -4.64
N PRO A 163 -2.78 14.48 -3.99
CA PRO A 163 -3.26 15.66 -3.26
C PRO A 163 -3.99 16.68 -4.13
N LEU A 164 -3.56 16.88 -5.38
CA LEU A 164 -4.24 17.77 -6.33
C LEU A 164 -5.64 17.28 -6.73
N SER A 165 -5.95 16.01 -6.44
CA SER A 165 -7.27 15.43 -6.69
C SER A 165 -8.33 15.86 -5.67
N PHE A 166 -7.94 16.49 -4.57
CA PHE A 166 -8.85 16.89 -3.49
C PHE A 166 -9.30 18.35 -3.63
N GLN A 167 -10.60 18.59 -3.56
CA GLN A 167 -11.16 19.95 -3.64
C GLN A 167 -10.83 20.79 -2.41
N HIS A 168 -10.79 20.18 -1.24
CA HIS A 168 -10.57 20.86 0.05
C HIS A 168 -9.54 20.10 0.88
N ILE A 169 -8.31 20.60 0.87
CA ILE A 169 -7.22 20.13 1.76
C ILE A 169 -6.91 21.26 2.73
N ASN A 170 -6.89 20.97 4.04
CA ASN A 170 -6.46 21.89 5.07
C ASN A 170 -5.00 22.31 4.84
N ARG A 171 -4.63 23.56 5.26
CA ARG A 171 -3.26 24.06 5.07
C ARG A 171 -2.19 23.10 5.61
N ARG A 172 -2.40 22.50 6.78
CA ARG A 172 -1.47 21.53 7.38
C ARG A 172 -1.31 20.27 6.53
N GLU A 173 -2.41 19.71 6.06
CA GLU A 173 -2.41 18.50 5.20
C GLU A 173 -1.77 18.80 3.85
N ARG A 174 -1.99 20.00 3.31
CA ARG A 174 -1.35 20.46 2.07
C ARG A 174 0.16 20.52 2.23
N VAL A 175 0.66 21.12 3.30
CA VAL A 175 2.11 21.19 3.58
C VAL A 175 2.69 19.79 3.70
N ILE A 176 2.07 18.91 4.48
CA ILE A 176 2.53 17.50 4.62
C ILE A 176 2.53 16.82 3.26
N SER A 177 1.45 16.93 2.49
CA SER A 177 1.30 16.24 1.20
C SER A 177 2.37 16.65 0.18
N PHE A 178 2.77 17.91 0.14
CA PHE A 178 3.79 18.39 -0.81
C PHE A 178 5.23 18.34 -0.27
N SER A 179 5.43 18.27 1.05
CA SER A 179 6.78 18.09 1.60
C SER A 179 7.32 16.66 1.39
N PHE A 180 6.44 15.65 1.45
CA PHE A 180 6.84 14.25 1.23
C PHE A 180 7.45 13.97 -0.16
N PRO A 181 6.83 14.38 -1.30
CA PRO A 181 7.46 14.16 -2.61
C PRO A 181 8.79 14.87 -2.76
N ILE A 182 8.96 16.07 -2.20
CA ILE A 182 10.25 16.79 -2.22
C ILE A 182 11.30 15.99 -1.45
N PHE A 183 10.97 15.58 -0.22
CA PHE A 183 11.86 14.76 0.61
C PHE A 183 12.21 13.42 -0.07
N ALA A 184 11.21 12.72 -0.62
CA ALA A 184 11.42 11.46 -1.33
C ALA A 184 12.31 11.63 -2.57
N THR A 185 12.14 12.72 -3.32
CA THR A 185 12.97 13.02 -4.50
C THR A 185 14.42 13.29 -4.11
N ILE A 186 14.66 14.07 -3.05
CA ILE A 186 16.00 14.37 -2.56
C ILE A 186 16.70 13.07 -2.09
N LEU A 187 16.01 12.24 -1.30
CA LEU A 187 16.56 10.97 -0.82
C LEU A 187 16.84 9.99 -1.97
N ALA A 188 15.91 9.86 -2.92
CA ALA A 188 16.11 9.02 -4.09
C ALA A 188 17.32 9.50 -4.92
N ALA A 189 17.43 10.80 -5.17
CA ALA A 189 18.56 11.38 -5.89
C ALA A 189 19.89 11.11 -5.17
N GLN A 190 19.94 11.27 -3.84
CA GLN A 190 21.14 10.94 -3.05
C GLN A 190 21.50 9.45 -3.18
N GLY A 191 20.53 8.54 -3.05
CA GLY A 191 20.78 7.11 -3.19
C GLY A 191 21.34 6.72 -4.55
N TYR A 192 20.78 7.26 -5.63
CA TYR A 192 21.22 6.97 -6.99
C TYR A 192 22.54 7.64 -7.39
N ILE A 193 22.83 8.84 -6.88
CA ILE A 193 24.04 9.60 -7.24
C ILE A 193 25.24 9.12 -6.42
N LEU A 194 25.06 8.93 -5.11
CA LEU A 194 26.17 8.65 -4.21
C LEU A 194 26.60 7.19 -4.18
N LYS A 195 25.73 6.25 -4.63
CA LYS A 195 26.00 4.80 -4.71
C LYS A 195 26.78 4.23 -3.51
N ASN A 196 26.47 4.71 -2.30
CA ASN A 196 27.22 4.40 -1.11
C ASN A 196 26.57 3.25 -0.32
N SER A 197 27.25 2.79 0.73
CA SER A 197 26.81 1.74 1.66
C SER A 197 25.47 2.03 2.39
N TRP A 198 24.95 3.25 2.29
CA TRP A 198 23.69 3.69 2.88
C TRP A 198 22.47 3.50 1.97
N PHE A 199 22.66 2.97 0.76
CA PHE A 199 21.58 2.86 -0.23
C PHE A 199 20.36 2.08 0.30
N VAL A 200 20.59 0.96 0.99
CA VAL A 200 19.51 0.16 1.60
C VAL A 200 18.74 0.94 2.66
N ILE A 201 19.42 1.72 3.47
CA ILE A 201 18.79 2.56 4.49
C ILE A 201 17.90 3.62 3.82
N ILE A 202 18.39 4.21 2.74
CA ILE A 202 17.62 5.17 1.93
C ILE A 202 16.38 4.48 1.35
N GLU A 203 16.49 3.27 0.81
CA GLU A 203 15.34 2.50 0.29
C GLU A 203 14.30 2.24 1.40
N ILE A 204 14.72 1.85 2.60
CA ILE A 204 13.83 1.62 3.75
C ILE A 204 13.13 2.92 4.15
N ILE A 205 13.86 4.03 4.30
CA ILE A 205 13.30 5.34 4.68
C ILE A 205 12.28 5.81 3.63
N LEU A 206 12.61 5.67 2.34
CA LEU A 206 11.70 5.99 1.24
C LEU A 206 10.43 5.12 1.29
N GLY A 207 10.59 3.83 1.53
CA GLY A 207 9.46 2.92 1.65
C GLY A 207 8.54 3.28 2.81
N VAL A 208 9.10 3.56 3.99
CA VAL A 208 8.33 3.98 5.17
C VAL A 208 7.64 5.33 4.93
N ALA A 209 8.35 6.31 4.37
CA ALA A 209 7.79 7.62 4.06
C ALA A 209 6.63 7.51 3.05
N ALA A 210 6.80 6.74 1.98
CA ALA A 210 5.76 6.50 0.99
C ALA A 210 4.53 5.81 1.58
N ALA A 211 4.75 4.81 2.43
CA ALA A 211 3.67 4.10 3.12
C ALA A 211 2.88 5.01 4.07
N ALA A 212 3.57 5.81 4.88
CA ALA A 212 2.97 6.78 5.78
C ALA A 212 2.16 7.84 4.99
N TRP A 213 2.74 8.37 3.92
CA TRP A 213 2.06 9.31 3.03
C TRP A 213 0.79 8.70 2.42
N LEU A 214 0.86 7.49 1.87
CA LEU A 214 -0.28 6.80 1.28
C LEU A 214 -1.39 6.58 2.32
N PHE A 215 -1.04 6.20 3.55
CA PHE A 215 -2.00 6.02 4.63
C PHE A 215 -2.73 7.32 4.99
N VAL A 216 -2.00 8.44 5.09
CA VAL A 216 -2.59 9.75 5.35
C VAL A 216 -3.55 10.17 4.23
N MET A 217 -3.16 9.93 2.98
CA MET A 217 -4.00 10.24 1.81
C MET A 217 -5.26 9.36 1.75
N CYS A 218 -5.15 8.07 1.97
CA CYS A 218 -6.29 7.16 2.04
C CYS A 218 -7.28 7.54 3.15
N ARG A 219 -6.77 7.91 4.33
CA ARG A 219 -7.58 8.41 5.44
C ARG A 219 -8.33 9.70 5.07
N HIS A 220 -7.64 10.65 4.44
CA HIS A 220 -8.24 11.90 4.00
C HIS A 220 -9.36 11.66 2.99
N PHE A 221 -9.14 10.78 2.03
CA PHE A 221 -10.14 10.39 1.03
C PHE A 221 -11.37 9.74 1.67
N ASP A 222 -11.19 8.79 2.59
CA ASP A 222 -12.31 8.17 3.34
C ASP A 222 -13.11 9.22 4.14
N MET A 223 -12.47 10.27 4.67
CA MET A 223 -13.16 11.38 5.37
C MET A 223 -13.98 12.23 4.39
N GLN A 224 -13.44 12.58 3.23
CA GLN A 224 -14.18 13.37 2.23
C GLN A 224 -15.40 12.61 1.71
N LEU A 225 -15.29 11.32 1.43
CA LEU A 225 -16.41 10.48 1.02
C LEU A 225 -17.55 10.45 2.05
N ARG A 226 -17.20 10.41 3.33
CA ARG A 226 -18.21 10.44 4.42
C ARG A 226 -18.96 11.77 4.45
N ASN A 227 -18.23 12.88 4.35
CA ASN A 227 -18.82 14.21 4.36
C ASN A 227 -19.76 14.41 3.17
N HIS A 228 -19.35 14.01 1.98
CA HIS A 228 -20.17 14.08 0.78
C HIS A 228 -21.47 13.27 0.92
N LYS A 229 -21.38 12.02 1.39
CA LYS A 229 -22.57 11.17 1.62
C LYS A 229 -23.51 11.70 2.72
N SER A 230 -23.00 12.45 3.68
CA SER A 230 -23.82 13.06 4.73
C SER A 230 -24.60 14.29 4.22
N LEU A 231 -24.00 15.05 3.30
CA LEU A 231 -24.66 16.20 2.65
C LEU A 231 -25.74 15.78 1.65
N ALA A 232 -25.52 14.69 0.92
CA ALA A 232 -26.48 14.15 -0.04
C ALA A 232 -27.75 13.54 0.61
N LYS A 233 -27.76 13.36 1.93
CA LYS A 233 -28.92 12.84 2.70
C LYS A 233 -29.76 13.93 3.36
N LYS A 234 -29.31 15.17 3.31
CA LYS A 234 -30.06 16.36 3.79
C LYS A 234 -30.80 17.01 2.64
#